data_b994f30a2341f117aa24f9d1ee825d1d
#
_entry.id   b994f30a2341f117aa24f9d1ee825d1d
#
_cell.length_a   1.000
_cell.length_b   1.000
_cell.length_c   1.000
_cell.angle_alpha   90.00
_cell.angle_beta   90.00
_cell.angle_gamma   90.00
#
_symmetry.space_group_name_H-M   'P 1'
#
loop_
_entity.id
_entity.type
_entity.pdbx_description
1 polymer ?
#
loop_
_entity_poly.entity_id
_entity_poly.type
_entity_poly.pdbx_seq_one_letter_code
_entity_poly.pdbx_strand_id
1 'polypeptide(L)'
;MPKLVDHEERRAHIIDALLRTAADTGLHAVTMRSVAIEAGVSVRLVQYYFDTKEQLLLAALTRLAARMGERIQERVQERIQERVQVRTQERVRDRAGAAGPSASPRDIVEAVLLESVPTDEESRTFHLVYTEYAVLSITDPALAGQSFLAAPNEMEDFLVGQLTAARQAGDTDPRTDARQEAVVLLAVSAGLGLSVLLGQRTADDAVAVLHYHLGRLFPGP
;
A
#
# COMPACT_ATOMS: atom_id res chain seq x y z
N MET A 1 19.87 11.34 -25.91
CA MET A 1 18.97 10.74 -24.93
C MET A 1 17.66 11.51 -24.65
N PRO A 2 17.20 12.49 -25.42
CA PRO A 2 15.95 13.22 -25.11
C PRO A 2 14.65 12.43 -25.37
N LYS A 3 14.65 11.48 -26.31
CA LYS A 3 13.40 10.77 -26.73
C LYS A 3 12.83 9.77 -25.70
N LEU A 4 13.64 9.12 -24.88
CA LEU A 4 13.16 8.15 -23.89
C LEU A 4 12.46 8.85 -22.71
N VAL A 5 13.03 9.95 -22.25
CA VAL A 5 12.46 10.76 -21.14
C VAL A 5 11.09 11.32 -21.53
N ASP A 6 10.93 11.79 -22.77
CA ASP A 6 9.66 12.32 -23.27
C ASP A 6 8.56 11.22 -23.35
N HIS A 7 8.93 9.96 -23.63
CA HIS A 7 7.97 8.86 -23.66
C HIS A 7 7.49 8.46 -22.26
N GLU A 8 8.36 8.37 -21.27
CA GLU A 8 7.99 8.04 -19.89
C GLU A 8 7.17 9.16 -19.24
N GLU A 9 7.54 10.42 -19.46
CA GLU A 9 6.77 11.57 -18.98
C GLU A 9 5.37 11.60 -19.59
N ARG A 10 5.26 11.30 -20.89
CA ARG A 10 3.97 11.25 -21.58
C ARG A 10 3.09 10.11 -21.08
N ARG A 11 3.69 8.94 -20.85
CA ARG A 11 3.02 7.78 -20.27
C ARG A 11 2.51 8.10 -18.86
N ALA A 12 3.36 8.71 -18.03
CA ALA A 12 3.02 9.14 -16.69
C ALA A 12 1.85 10.14 -16.68
N HIS A 13 1.89 11.13 -17.58
CA HIS A 13 0.83 12.13 -17.71
C HIS A 13 -0.55 11.54 -18.04
N ILE A 14 -0.59 10.52 -18.92
CA ILE A 14 -1.83 9.81 -19.25
C ILE A 14 -2.34 9.00 -18.05
N ILE A 15 -1.45 8.36 -17.30
CA ILE A 15 -1.80 7.63 -16.07
C ILE A 15 -2.38 8.59 -15.02
N ASP A 16 -1.76 9.75 -14.81
CA ASP A 16 -2.23 10.75 -13.85
C ASP A 16 -3.62 11.29 -14.25
N ALA A 17 -3.89 11.46 -15.55
CA ALA A 17 -5.21 11.82 -16.05
C ALA A 17 -6.26 10.74 -15.78
N LEU A 18 -5.91 9.45 -15.92
CA LEU A 18 -6.80 8.36 -15.51
C LEU A 18 -7.13 8.45 -14.03
N LEU A 19 -6.12 8.64 -13.17
CA LEU A 19 -6.31 8.70 -11.71
C LEU A 19 -7.19 9.87 -11.30
N ARG A 20 -7.02 11.06 -11.90
CA ARG A 20 -7.92 12.19 -11.68
C ARG A 20 -9.35 11.88 -12.13
N THR A 21 -9.53 11.33 -13.33
CA THR A 21 -10.85 10.91 -13.81
C THR A 21 -11.52 9.92 -12.86
N ALA A 22 -10.75 8.94 -12.36
CA ALA A 22 -11.25 7.93 -11.43
C ALA A 22 -11.64 8.54 -10.07
N ALA A 23 -10.84 9.49 -9.56
CA ALA A 23 -11.13 10.18 -8.30
C ALA A 23 -12.41 11.01 -8.39
N ASP A 24 -12.60 11.73 -9.51
CA ASP A 24 -13.72 12.67 -9.69
C ASP A 24 -15.05 11.98 -10.02
N THR A 25 -15.00 10.95 -10.88
CA THR A 25 -16.22 10.38 -11.48
C THR A 25 -16.39 8.88 -11.25
N GLY A 26 -15.43 8.24 -10.56
CA GLY A 26 -15.37 6.80 -10.37
C GLY A 26 -14.77 6.05 -11.58
N LEU A 27 -14.22 4.88 -11.33
CA LEU A 27 -13.54 4.07 -12.35
C LEU A 27 -14.49 3.59 -13.46
N HIS A 28 -15.79 3.44 -13.15
CA HIS A 28 -16.81 3.08 -14.15
C HIS A 28 -16.92 4.11 -15.29
N ALA A 29 -16.64 5.41 -15.01
CA ALA A 29 -16.64 6.49 -16.01
C ALA A 29 -15.32 6.58 -16.79
N VAL A 30 -14.27 5.85 -16.36
CA VAL A 30 -12.98 5.83 -17.03
C VAL A 30 -13.08 5.09 -18.35
N THR A 31 -12.80 5.81 -19.43
CA THR A 31 -12.71 5.31 -20.81
C THR A 31 -11.44 5.88 -21.44
N MET A 32 -10.94 5.28 -22.51
CA MET A 32 -9.81 5.83 -23.28
C MET A 32 -10.11 7.27 -23.75
N ARG A 33 -11.38 7.58 -24.00
CA ARG A 33 -11.81 8.91 -24.42
C ARG A 33 -11.84 9.93 -23.29
N SER A 34 -12.38 9.55 -22.09
CA SER A 34 -12.39 10.46 -20.95
C SER A 34 -10.97 10.76 -20.49
N VAL A 35 -10.09 9.76 -20.47
CA VAL A 35 -8.67 9.95 -20.13
C VAL A 35 -7.95 10.84 -21.15
N ALA A 36 -8.23 10.67 -22.45
CA ALA A 36 -7.65 11.52 -23.49
C ALA A 36 -8.07 12.98 -23.33
N ILE A 37 -9.34 13.24 -23.00
CA ILE A 37 -9.87 14.59 -22.72
C ILE A 37 -9.16 15.19 -21.52
N GLU A 38 -9.10 14.45 -20.41
CA GLU A 38 -8.47 14.89 -19.17
C GLU A 38 -6.95 15.15 -19.34
N ALA A 39 -6.27 14.31 -20.12
CA ALA A 39 -4.86 14.46 -20.44
C ALA A 39 -4.58 15.56 -21.49
N GLY A 40 -5.60 16.13 -22.15
CA GLY A 40 -5.41 17.09 -23.24
C GLY A 40 -4.72 16.49 -24.47
N VAL A 41 -4.92 15.18 -24.73
CA VAL A 41 -4.30 14.47 -25.86
C VAL A 41 -5.34 13.79 -26.75
N SER A 42 -4.91 13.26 -27.91
CA SER A 42 -5.80 12.48 -28.76
C SER A 42 -6.02 11.06 -28.20
N VAL A 43 -7.21 10.48 -28.41
CA VAL A 43 -7.50 9.07 -28.08
C VAL A 43 -6.50 8.13 -28.74
N ARG A 44 -6.07 8.45 -29.98
CA ARG A 44 -5.07 7.67 -30.70
C ARG A 44 -3.72 7.64 -29.97
N LEU A 45 -3.33 8.74 -29.30
CA LEU A 45 -2.11 8.79 -28.52
C LEU A 45 -2.24 7.93 -27.25
N VAL A 46 -3.38 7.96 -26.57
CA VAL A 46 -3.63 7.06 -25.41
C VAL A 46 -3.55 5.60 -25.85
N GLN A 47 -4.20 5.24 -26.97
CA GLN A 47 -4.15 3.89 -27.52
C GLN A 47 -2.74 3.48 -27.97
N TYR A 48 -1.93 4.40 -28.46
CA TYR A 48 -0.54 4.13 -28.81
C TYR A 48 0.29 3.69 -27.59
N TYR A 49 0.03 4.29 -26.41
CA TYR A 49 0.76 3.97 -25.17
C TYR A 49 0.23 2.76 -24.43
N PHE A 50 -1.08 2.51 -24.50
CA PHE A 50 -1.75 1.55 -23.62
C PHE A 50 -2.69 0.59 -24.35
N ASP A 51 -2.70 0.53 -25.64
CA ASP A 51 -3.48 -0.39 -26.46
C ASP A 51 -4.94 -0.61 -25.97
N THR A 52 -5.13 -1.06 -24.72
CA THR A 52 -6.42 -1.30 -24.08
C THR A 52 -6.62 -0.53 -22.77
N LYS A 53 -7.88 -0.39 -22.34
CA LYS A 53 -8.25 0.21 -21.05
C LYS A 53 -7.63 -0.59 -19.88
N GLU A 54 -7.63 -1.90 -19.99
CA GLU A 54 -7.11 -2.81 -18.97
C GLU A 54 -5.60 -2.62 -18.77
N GLN A 55 -4.84 -2.44 -19.84
CA GLN A 55 -3.41 -2.12 -19.75
C GLN A 55 -3.16 -0.75 -19.13
N LEU A 56 -4.00 0.23 -19.44
CA LEU A 56 -3.92 1.54 -18.81
C LEU A 56 -4.25 1.48 -17.32
N LEU A 57 -5.28 0.71 -16.92
CA LEU A 57 -5.61 0.47 -15.52
C LEU A 57 -4.48 -0.23 -14.77
N LEU A 58 -3.91 -1.28 -15.36
CA LEU A 58 -2.78 -2.00 -14.78
C LEU A 58 -1.58 -1.07 -14.55
N ALA A 59 -1.27 -0.22 -15.51
CA ALA A 59 -0.18 0.76 -15.38
C ALA A 59 -0.46 1.78 -14.27
N ALA A 60 -1.71 2.22 -14.10
CA ALA A 60 -2.11 3.10 -13.01
C ALA A 60 -1.98 2.42 -11.65
N LEU A 61 -2.42 1.18 -11.52
CA LEU A 61 -2.27 0.39 -10.29
C LEU A 61 -0.80 0.15 -9.94
N THR A 62 0.03 -0.20 -10.91
CA THR A 62 1.47 -0.39 -10.71
C THR A 62 2.13 0.89 -10.17
N ARG A 63 1.75 2.06 -10.71
CA ARG A 63 2.26 3.34 -10.24
C ARG A 63 1.78 3.67 -8.82
N LEU A 64 0.51 3.43 -8.53
CA LEU A 64 -0.03 3.63 -7.18
C LEU A 64 0.61 2.70 -6.16
N ALA A 65 0.82 1.43 -6.51
CA ALA A 65 1.51 0.47 -5.63
C ALA A 65 2.96 0.88 -5.33
N ALA A 66 3.67 1.41 -6.33
CA ALA A 66 5.02 1.94 -6.12
C ALA A 66 5.02 3.11 -5.11
N ARG A 67 4.08 4.06 -5.24
CA ARG A 67 3.91 5.18 -4.29
C ARG A 67 3.56 4.69 -2.89
N MET A 68 2.67 3.69 -2.77
CA MET A 68 2.38 3.10 -1.46
C MET A 68 3.62 2.44 -0.84
N GLY A 69 4.44 1.76 -1.62
CA GLY A 69 5.71 1.23 -1.17
C GLY A 69 6.66 2.31 -0.64
N GLU A 70 6.75 3.44 -1.33
CA GLU A 70 7.52 4.61 -0.88
C GLU A 70 6.99 5.15 0.45
N ARG A 71 5.68 5.31 0.60
CA ARG A 71 5.03 5.77 1.85
C ARG A 71 5.25 4.80 3.02
N ILE A 72 5.20 3.49 2.79
CA ILE A 72 5.56 2.49 3.81
C ILE A 72 7.00 2.69 4.26
N GLN A 73 7.95 2.88 3.32
CA GLN A 73 9.34 3.12 3.65
C GLN A 73 9.54 4.41 4.45
N GLU A 74 8.86 5.49 4.08
CA GLU A 74 8.88 6.76 4.81
C GLU A 74 8.38 6.59 6.24
N ARG A 75 7.24 5.92 6.46
CA ARG A 75 6.70 5.63 7.81
C ARG A 75 7.68 4.80 8.65
N VAL A 76 8.29 3.78 8.06
CA VAL A 76 9.31 2.98 8.74
C VAL A 76 10.51 3.85 9.14
N GLN A 77 10.95 4.74 8.26
CA GLN A 77 12.07 5.64 8.52
C GLN A 77 11.76 6.67 9.63
N GLU A 78 10.55 7.19 9.65
CA GLU A 78 10.07 8.09 10.72
C GLU A 78 10.11 7.37 12.09
N ARG A 79 9.62 6.13 12.17
CA ARG A 79 9.69 5.33 13.40
C ARG A 79 11.13 5.08 13.88
N ILE A 80 12.06 4.83 12.94
CA ILE A 80 13.49 4.71 13.28
C ILE A 80 14.00 6.03 13.88
N GLN A 81 13.65 7.16 13.27
CA GLN A 81 14.10 8.49 13.75
C GLN A 81 13.53 8.82 15.13
N GLU A 82 12.25 8.57 15.38
CA GLU A 82 11.62 8.74 16.69
C GLU A 82 12.36 7.94 17.77
N ARG A 83 12.68 6.67 17.51
CA ARG A 83 13.44 5.82 18.44
C ARG A 83 14.86 6.33 18.67
N VAL A 84 15.52 6.87 17.64
CA VAL A 84 16.83 7.53 17.78
C VAL A 84 16.73 8.71 18.76
N GLN A 85 15.72 9.56 18.59
CA GLN A 85 15.53 10.75 19.42
C GLN A 85 15.26 10.37 20.88
N VAL A 86 14.36 9.42 21.14
CA VAL A 86 14.04 8.94 22.49
C VAL A 86 15.27 8.35 23.15
N ARG A 87 16.01 7.46 22.48
CA ARG A 87 17.25 6.87 23.00
C ARG A 87 18.37 7.89 23.20
N THR A 88 18.45 8.92 22.36
CA THR A 88 19.46 9.98 22.55
C THR A 88 19.17 10.78 23.82
N GLN A 89 17.90 11.03 24.12
CA GLN A 89 17.48 11.66 25.38
C GLN A 89 17.74 10.76 26.59
N GLU A 90 17.54 9.44 26.49
CA GLU A 90 17.82 8.47 27.54
C GLU A 90 19.33 8.22 27.71
N ARG A 91 20.13 8.20 26.63
CA ARG A 91 21.61 8.05 26.68
C ARG A 91 22.34 9.23 27.33
N VAL A 92 21.72 10.38 27.38
CA VAL A 92 22.23 11.49 28.20
C VAL A 92 22.12 11.12 29.71
N ARG A 93 21.27 10.14 30.04
CA ARG A 93 21.09 9.60 31.40
C ARG A 93 21.92 8.36 31.72
N ASP A 94 22.15 7.43 30.74
CA ASP A 94 22.82 6.15 31.00
C ASP A 94 23.88 5.79 29.94
N ARG A 95 25.11 5.49 30.41
CA ARG A 95 26.23 5.00 29.60
C ARG A 95 26.09 3.51 29.29
N ALA A 96 25.34 3.10 28.32
CA ALA A 96 25.34 1.72 27.82
C ALA A 96 25.31 1.65 26.29
N GLY A 97 26.29 0.91 25.74
CA GLY A 97 26.40 0.69 24.30
C GLY A 97 25.40 -0.35 23.81
N ALA A 98 24.74 -0.06 22.72
CA ALA A 98 23.94 -1.00 21.95
C ALA A 98 23.96 -0.65 20.46
N ALA A 99 23.72 -1.64 19.60
CA ALA A 99 23.62 -1.53 18.13
C ALA A 99 22.74 -0.33 17.71
N GLY A 100 23.02 0.21 16.52
CA GLY A 100 22.27 1.34 15.97
C GLY A 100 20.77 1.04 15.90
N PRO A 101 19.93 2.08 15.91
CA PRO A 101 18.47 1.91 15.84
C PRO A 101 18.08 1.37 14.47
N SER A 102 17.43 0.22 14.46
CA SER A 102 16.71 -0.33 13.31
C SER A 102 15.22 -0.37 13.62
N ALA A 103 14.37 -0.31 12.60
CA ALA A 103 12.95 -0.55 12.78
C ALA A 103 12.73 -1.95 13.37
N SER A 104 11.85 -2.05 14.37
CA SER A 104 11.46 -3.38 14.85
C SER A 104 10.51 -4.05 13.85
N PRO A 105 10.42 -5.39 13.86
CA PRO A 105 9.40 -6.08 13.08
C PRO A 105 7.98 -5.54 13.30
N ARG A 106 7.64 -5.16 14.53
CA ARG A 106 6.38 -4.51 14.86
C ARG A 106 6.17 -3.20 14.10
N ASP A 107 7.17 -2.30 14.07
CA ASP A 107 7.05 -1.00 13.39
C ASP A 107 6.85 -1.18 11.89
N ILE A 108 7.51 -2.18 11.30
CA ILE A 108 7.38 -2.51 9.88
C ILE A 108 5.98 -3.06 9.58
N VAL A 109 5.50 -4.01 10.38
CA VAL A 109 4.14 -4.57 10.25
C VAL A 109 3.10 -3.46 10.41
N GLU A 110 3.23 -2.60 11.42
CA GLU A 110 2.34 -1.47 11.66
C GLU A 110 2.31 -0.52 10.45
N ALA A 111 3.48 -0.13 9.90
CA ALA A 111 3.55 0.75 8.75
C ALA A 111 2.82 0.17 7.52
N VAL A 112 2.99 -1.12 7.24
CA VAL A 112 2.29 -1.82 6.15
C VAL A 112 0.77 -1.81 6.36
N LEU A 113 0.31 -2.14 7.58
CA LEU A 113 -1.13 -2.23 7.86
C LEU A 113 -1.81 -0.84 7.85
N LEU A 114 -1.13 0.20 8.34
CA LEU A 114 -1.66 1.56 8.31
C LEU A 114 -1.82 2.07 6.88
N GLU A 115 -0.92 1.70 5.97
CA GLU A 115 -1.04 2.07 4.56
C GLU A 115 -2.16 1.30 3.84
N SER A 116 -2.61 0.19 4.41
CA SER A 116 -3.77 -0.57 3.93
C SER A 116 -5.13 0.05 4.35
N VAL A 117 -5.14 1.17 5.06
CA VAL A 117 -6.35 1.92 5.42
C VAL A 117 -6.36 3.26 4.68
N PRO A 118 -7.44 3.65 3.99
CA PRO A 118 -7.54 4.92 3.28
C PRO A 118 -7.66 6.10 4.27
N THR A 119 -6.53 6.61 4.73
CA THR A 119 -6.42 7.71 5.70
C THR A 119 -6.36 9.10 5.06
N ASP A 120 -6.09 9.16 3.77
CA ASP A 120 -6.00 10.38 2.96
C ASP A 120 -6.53 10.14 1.55
N GLU A 121 -6.57 11.19 0.73
CA GLU A 121 -7.13 11.15 -0.63
C GLU A 121 -6.32 10.25 -1.58
N GLU A 122 -5.00 10.21 -1.45
CA GLU A 122 -4.14 9.37 -2.29
C GLU A 122 -4.35 7.88 -1.98
N SER A 123 -4.31 7.49 -0.71
CA SER A 123 -4.58 6.12 -0.28
C SER A 123 -6.03 5.72 -0.61
N ARG A 124 -7.00 6.65 -0.46
CA ARG A 124 -8.39 6.41 -0.87
C ARG A 124 -8.49 6.11 -2.37
N THR A 125 -7.82 6.89 -3.21
CA THR A 125 -7.80 6.68 -4.67
C THR A 125 -7.21 5.32 -5.01
N PHE A 126 -6.09 4.94 -4.36
CA PHE A 126 -5.50 3.62 -4.53
C PHE A 126 -6.49 2.50 -4.21
N HIS A 127 -7.12 2.55 -3.03
CA HIS A 127 -8.05 1.51 -2.58
C HIS A 127 -9.29 1.42 -3.48
N LEU A 128 -9.80 2.53 -3.98
CA LEU A 128 -10.89 2.52 -4.95
C LEU A 128 -10.50 1.81 -6.24
N VAL A 129 -9.38 2.22 -6.84
CA VAL A 129 -8.88 1.64 -8.10
C VAL A 129 -8.54 0.16 -7.93
N TYR A 130 -7.87 -0.19 -6.81
CA TYR A 130 -7.55 -1.58 -6.48
C TYR A 130 -8.79 -2.45 -6.33
N THR A 131 -9.77 -2.00 -5.54
CA THR A 131 -11.00 -2.76 -5.28
C THR A 131 -11.77 -3.00 -6.57
N GLU A 132 -11.91 -1.99 -7.41
CA GLU A 132 -12.64 -2.13 -8.68
C GLU A 132 -11.89 -3.04 -9.65
N TYR A 133 -10.56 -2.93 -9.73
CA TYR A 133 -9.73 -3.85 -10.52
C TYR A 133 -9.84 -5.29 -10.02
N ALA A 134 -9.80 -5.50 -8.70
CA ALA A 134 -9.94 -6.81 -8.09
C ALA A 134 -11.29 -7.45 -8.42
N VAL A 135 -12.38 -6.67 -8.38
CA VAL A 135 -13.72 -7.14 -8.77
C VAL A 135 -13.78 -7.49 -10.25
N LEU A 136 -13.21 -6.66 -11.13
CA LEU A 136 -13.16 -6.95 -12.56
C LEU A 136 -12.37 -8.23 -12.86
N SER A 137 -11.28 -8.47 -12.16
CA SER A 137 -10.44 -9.66 -12.36
C SER A 137 -11.11 -10.97 -11.93
N ILE A 138 -12.14 -10.94 -11.09
CA ILE A 138 -12.96 -12.13 -10.77
C ILE A 138 -13.73 -12.61 -12.00
N THR A 139 -14.15 -11.69 -12.86
CA THR A 139 -15.02 -11.98 -14.01
C THR A 139 -14.27 -12.00 -15.34
N ASP A 140 -13.04 -11.47 -15.39
CA ASP A 140 -12.20 -11.42 -16.59
C ASP A 140 -10.90 -12.21 -16.41
N PRO A 141 -10.77 -13.42 -17.02
CA PRO A 141 -9.55 -14.23 -16.90
C PRO A 141 -8.29 -13.56 -17.45
N ALA A 142 -8.40 -12.60 -18.38
CA ALA A 142 -7.24 -11.88 -18.91
C ALA A 142 -6.64 -10.94 -17.86
N LEU A 143 -7.46 -10.41 -16.96
CA LEU A 143 -7.03 -9.59 -15.84
C LEU A 143 -6.51 -10.45 -14.66
N ALA A 144 -7.14 -11.62 -14.43
CA ALA A 144 -6.74 -12.52 -13.34
C ALA A 144 -5.30 -13.04 -13.49
N GLY A 145 -4.76 -13.14 -14.70
CA GLY A 145 -3.40 -13.59 -15.00
C GLY A 145 -2.31 -12.50 -14.82
N GLN A 146 -2.67 -11.27 -14.46
CA GLN A 146 -1.72 -10.18 -14.34
C GLN A 146 -0.90 -10.28 -13.05
N SER A 147 0.40 -9.99 -13.13
CA SER A 147 1.36 -10.06 -12.01
C SER A 147 0.96 -9.19 -10.82
N PHE A 148 0.20 -8.13 -11.04
CA PHE A 148 -0.28 -7.25 -9.97
C PHE A 148 -1.14 -7.99 -8.93
N LEU A 149 -1.90 -9.01 -9.32
CA LEU A 149 -2.69 -9.84 -8.41
C LEU A 149 -1.84 -10.84 -7.60
N ALA A 150 -0.56 -11.01 -7.96
CA ALA A 150 0.39 -11.75 -7.14
C ALA A 150 0.98 -10.91 -5.98
N ALA A 151 0.85 -9.59 -6.03
CA ALA A 151 1.36 -8.69 -4.99
C ALA A 151 0.85 -9.00 -3.57
N PRO A 152 -0.42 -9.43 -3.34
CA PRO A 152 -0.85 -9.90 -2.03
C PRO A 152 -0.03 -11.08 -1.49
N ASN A 153 0.41 -12.01 -2.33
CA ASN A 153 1.25 -13.14 -1.92
C ASN A 153 2.65 -12.66 -1.53
N GLU A 154 3.22 -11.71 -2.25
CA GLU A 154 4.51 -11.09 -1.91
C GLU A 154 4.42 -10.34 -0.58
N MET A 155 3.33 -9.61 -0.33
CA MET A 155 3.09 -8.93 0.93
C MET A 155 2.87 -9.93 2.08
N GLU A 156 2.17 -11.04 1.83
CA GLU A 156 2.02 -12.12 2.82
C GLU A 156 3.39 -12.67 3.20
N ASP A 157 4.23 -13.05 2.23
CA ASP A 157 5.57 -13.59 2.48
C ASP A 157 6.47 -12.57 3.20
N PHE A 158 6.35 -11.30 2.88
CA PHE A 158 7.05 -10.22 3.58
C PHE A 158 6.63 -10.14 5.06
N LEU A 159 5.32 -10.15 5.35
CA LEU A 159 4.80 -10.12 6.72
C LEU A 159 5.19 -11.40 7.48
N VAL A 160 5.17 -12.56 6.85
CA VAL A 160 5.66 -13.82 7.44
C VAL A 160 7.11 -13.69 7.89
N GLY A 161 7.96 -13.05 7.07
CA GLY A 161 9.35 -12.75 7.44
C GLY A 161 9.45 -11.89 8.69
N GLN A 162 8.67 -10.81 8.78
CA GLN A 162 8.66 -9.90 9.92
C GLN A 162 8.14 -10.59 11.20
N LEU A 163 7.04 -11.32 11.12
CA LEU A 163 6.46 -12.04 12.25
C LEU A 163 7.38 -13.17 12.75
N THR A 164 8.08 -13.83 11.83
CA THR A 164 9.08 -14.84 12.19
C THR A 164 10.25 -14.21 12.94
N ALA A 165 10.75 -13.06 12.48
CA ALA A 165 11.80 -12.30 13.16
C ALA A 165 11.35 -11.84 14.56
N ALA A 166 10.12 -11.31 14.67
CA ALA A 166 9.53 -10.92 15.95
C ALA A 166 9.44 -12.10 16.94
N ARG A 167 9.00 -13.25 16.48
CA ARG A 167 8.93 -14.46 17.31
C ARG A 167 10.32 -14.91 17.79
N GLN A 168 11.32 -14.84 16.92
CA GLN A 168 12.71 -15.18 17.28
C GLN A 168 13.30 -14.19 18.29
N ALA A 169 12.90 -12.92 18.22
CA ALA A 169 13.27 -11.87 19.18
C ALA A 169 12.53 -11.98 20.52
N GLY A 170 11.47 -12.79 20.61
CA GLY A 170 10.64 -12.90 21.81
C GLY A 170 9.57 -11.79 21.92
N ASP A 171 9.33 -11.05 20.83
CA ASP A 171 8.37 -9.95 20.79
C ASP A 171 6.91 -10.42 20.61
N THR A 172 6.70 -11.71 20.27
CA THR A 172 5.38 -12.35 20.13
C THR A 172 5.33 -13.68 20.87
N ASP A 173 4.11 -14.21 21.09
CA ASP A 173 3.95 -15.55 21.67
C ASP A 173 4.71 -16.59 20.81
N PRO A 174 5.54 -17.48 21.42
CA PRO A 174 6.26 -18.53 20.71
C PRO A 174 5.36 -19.46 19.88
N ARG A 175 4.07 -19.55 20.22
CA ARG A 175 3.07 -20.36 19.51
C ARG A 175 2.46 -19.65 18.32
N THR A 176 2.77 -18.37 18.08
CA THR A 176 2.25 -17.61 16.94
C THR A 176 2.68 -18.28 15.63
N ASP A 177 1.71 -18.68 14.84
CA ASP A 177 1.94 -19.12 13.46
C ASP A 177 2.04 -17.89 12.56
N ALA A 178 3.27 -17.56 12.16
CA ALA A 178 3.55 -16.35 11.37
C ALA A 178 2.77 -16.30 10.05
N ARG A 179 2.51 -17.44 9.39
CA ARG A 179 1.78 -17.46 8.12
C ARG A 179 0.29 -17.23 8.33
N GLN A 180 -0.31 -17.90 9.30
CA GLN A 180 -1.73 -17.71 9.61
C GLN A 180 -1.99 -16.26 10.07
N GLU A 181 -1.10 -15.72 10.89
CA GLU A 181 -1.22 -14.36 11.38
C GLU A 181 -1.06 -13.33 10.26
N ALA A 182 -0.13 -13.53 9.32
CA ALA A 182 0.01 -12.67 8.14
C ALA A 182 -1.29 -12.63 7.30
N VAL A 183 -1.90 -13.79 7.07
CA VAL A 183 -3.19 -13.89 6.37
C VAL A 183 -4.29 -13.13 7.13
N VAL A 184 -4.36 -13.30 8.47
CA VAL A 184 -5.35 -12.59 9.31
C VAL A 184 -5.14 -11.08 9.23
N LEU A 185 -3.90 -10.60 9.35
CA LEU A 185 -3.56 -9.17 9.28
C LEU A 185 -3.97 -8.56 7.94
N LEU A 186 -3.67 -9.23 6.83
CA LEU A 186 -4.05 -8.77 5.50
C LEU A 186 -5.57 -8.78 5.29
N ALA A 187 -6.26 -9.82 5.76
CA ALA A 187 -7.71 -9.92 5.65
C ALA A 187 -8.42 -8.85 6.48
N VAL A 188 -7.94 -8.59 7.72
CA VAL A 188 -8.50 -7.57 8.60
C VAL A 188 -8.26 -6.18 8.00
N SER A 189 -7.05 -5.86 7.55
CA SER A 189 -6.73 -4.55 6.97
C SER A 189 -7.52 -4.29 5.69
N ALA A 190 -7.66 -5.28 4.80
CA ALA A 190 -8.48 -5.17 3.59
C ALA A 190 -9.97 -4.93 3.93
N GLY A 191 -10.52 -5.65 4.90
CA GLY A 191 -11.89 -5.47 5.37
C GLY A 191 -12.11 -4.09 6.03
N LEU A 192 -11.16 -3.61 6.81
CA LEU A 192 -11.21 -2.28 7.40
C LEU A 192 -11.12 -1.19 6.34
N GLY A 193 -10.20 -1.32 5.38
CA GLY A 193 -10.08 -0.39 4.25
C GLY A 193 -11.38 -0.28 3.46
N LEU A 194 -12.00 -1.41 3.12
CA LEU A 194 -13.31 -1.42 2.45
C LEU A 194 -14.40 -0.76 3.31
N SER A 195 -14.44 -1.02 4.62
CA SER A 195 -15.47 -0.42 5.51
C SER A 195 -15.33 1.11 5.62
N VAL A 196 -14.10 1.63 5.53
CA VAL A 196 -13.86 3.09 5.44
C VAL A 196 -14.34 3.66 4.10
N LEU A 197 -14.04 2.99 2.98
CA LEU A 197 -14.53 3.40 1.66
C LEU A 197 -16.05 3.47 1.57
N LEU A 198 -16.74 2.52 2.22
CA LEU A 198 -18.21 2.45 2.29
C LEU A 198 -18.81 3.41 3.32
N GLY A 199 -18.02 4.17 4.06
CA GLY A 199 -18.50 5.08 5.10
C GLY A 199 -19.09 4.38 6.34
N GLN A 200 -18.81 3.09 6.52
CA GLN A 200 -19.25 2.32 7.69
C GLN A 200 -18.41 2.60 8.94
N ARG A 201 -17.18 3.06 8.74
CA ARG A 201 -16.20 3.44 9.76
C ARG A 201 -15.45 4.70 9.35
N THR A 202 -14.94 5.43 10.33
CA THR A 202 -13.91 6.44 10.06
C THR A 202 -12.54 5.77 9.86
N ALA A 203 -11.60 6.49 9.24
CA ALA A 203 -10.22 6.02 9.13
C ALA A 203 -9.59 5.83 10.52
N ASP A 204 -9.86 6.74 11.47
CA ASP A 204 -9.36 6.67 12.83
C ASP A 204 -9.89 5.44 13.58
N ASP A 205 -11.17 5.09 13.44
CA ASP A 205 -11.73 3.86 14.00
C ASP A 205 -11.05 2.61 13.43
N ALA A 206 -10.79 2.58 12.13
CA ALA A 206 -10.11 1.47 11.48
C ALA A 206 -8.67 1.33 11.97
N VAL A 207 -7.94 2.43 12.09
CA VAL A 207 -6.58 2.48 12.64
C VAL A 207 -6.59 2.03 14.11
N ALA A 208 -7.55 2.45 14.93
CA ALA A 208 -7.68 2.01 16.31
C ALA A 208 -7.86 0.48 16.43
N VAL A 209 -8.63 -0.13 15.52
CA VAL A 209 -8.80 -1.60 15.47
C VAL A 209 -7.47 -2.30 15.13
N LEU A 210 -6.69 -1.76 14.17
CA LEU A 210 -5.37 -2.31 13.84
C LEU A 210 -4.42 -2.21 15.04
N HIS A 211 -4.36 -1.06 15.72
CA HIS A 211 -3.52 -0.88 16.90
C HIS A 211 -3.93 -1.81 18.05
N TYR A 212 -5.24 -2.03 18.25
CA TYR A 212 -5.73 -3.00 19.24
C TYR A 212 -5.24 -4.42 18.93
N HIS A 213 -5.31 -4.85 17.67
CA HIS A 213 -4.84 -6.18 17.27
C HIS A 213 -3.31 -6.30 17.40
N LEU A 214 -2.57 -5.30 16.92
CA LEU A 214 -1.12 -5.26 17.05
C LEU A 214 -0.65 -5.26 18.52
N GLY A 215 -1.37 -4.59 19.43
CA GLY A 215 -1.07 -4.62 20.86
C GLY A 215 -1.26 -5.99 21.50
N ARG A 216 -2.14 -6.82 20.94
CA ARG A 216 -2.31 -8.22 21.36
C ARG A 216 -1.26 -9.16 20.77
N LEU A 217 -0.88 -8.91 19.52
CA LEU A 217 0.11 -9.73 18.81
C LEU A 217 1.52 -9.49 19.33
N PHE A 218 1.83 -8.25 19.68
CA PHE A 218 3.11 -7.81 20.24
C PHE A 218 2.88 -7.29 21.67
N PRO A 219 2.64 -8.16 22.64
CA PRO A 219 2.52 -7.73 24.03
C PRO A 219 3.86 -7.11 24.44
N GLY A 220 3.82 -5.85 24.88
CA GLY A 220 5.03 -5.21 25.43
C GLY A 220 5.54 -6.00 26.64
N PRO A 221 6.80 -5.74 27.06
CA PRO A 221 7.37 -6.35 28.25
C PRO A 221 6.59 -6.00 29.52
#